data_7cecc2bc1ed2d5fa8310e75b47988e8d
#
_entry.id   7cecc2bc1ed2d5fa8310e75b47988e8d
#
_cell.length_a   1.000
_cell.length_b   1.000
_cell.length_c   1.000
_cell.angle_alpha   90.00
_cell.angle_beta   90.00
_cell.angle_gamma   90.00
#
_symmetry.space_group_name_H-M   'P 1'
#
loop_
_entity.id
_entity.type
_entity.pdbx_description
1 polymer ?
#
loop_
_entity_poly.entity_id
_entity_poly.type
_entity_poly.pdbx_seq_one_letter_code
_entity_poly.pdbx_strand_id
1 'polypeptide(L)'
;MNPADARDTRDTRNASDISHDRGARRDQDPAPPPPGGILWSIAGDIRMVLMLPPALTLQVAHPAVGAGVDDHSVFRTDPWGRGERSVRSLLLWVYGGDEAAAEGRRLRALHRTILGTDAHGRRYHALTPAYYAWVHATGFPVYQHAQKYLGRRFTAAQERQLYAEWLQVGRILGIHDRDMPQTLEEFWPYYRKVLAEEIELTAVAAELTAADAAVPPPDRGPRLLRIVLRALWPLLLPPLARFRHFVTVGLLPPDARAAIGLPWTAEQERRLRRLGKAVRTVVPLLPERLRYLPEPRKARARYRAAGR
;
A
#
# COMPACT_ATOMS: atom_id res chain seq x y z
N MET A 1 32.12 5.92 -58.91
CA MET A 1 31.79 6.50 -57.59
C MET A 1 30.59 5.74 -57.04
N ASN A 2 30.81 4.91 -56.04
CA ASN A 2 29.95 3.80 -55.61
C ASN A 2 29.00 4.30 -54.51
N PRO A 3 27.66 4.00 -54.54
CA PRO A 3 26.70 4.54 -53.59
C PRO A 3 26.56 3.74 -52.27
N ALA A 4 27.60 3.04 -51.84
CA ALA A 4 27.54 2.14 -50.69
C ALA A 4 27.98 2.74 -49.33
N ASP A 5 28.48 3.99 -49.26
CA ASP A 5 29.12 4.54 -48.03
C ASP A 5 28.21 5.52 -47.21
N ALA A 6 26.93 5.61 -47.52
CA ALA A 6 26.05 6.57 -46.82
C ALA A 6 25.08 5.98 -45.75
N ARG A 7 25.23 4.70 -45.39
CA ARG A 7 24.28 4.02 -44.47
C ARG A 7 24.72 3.78 -43.04
N ASP A 8 25.98 4.03 -42.68
CA ASP A 8 26.49 3.63 -41.36
C ASP A 8 26.60 4.76 -40.32
N THR A 9 26.29 5.99 -40.66
CA THR A 9 26.37 7.11 -39.69
C THR A 9 25.05 7.51 -39.01
N ARG A 10 23.91 6.90 -39.38
CA ARG A 10 22.60 7.21 -38.74
C ARG A 10 22.28 6.34 -37.54
N ASP A 11 22.84 5.15 -37.44
CA ASP A 11 22.48 4.20 -36.37
C ASP A 11 23.22 4.45 -35.05
N THR A 12 24.43 5.02 -35.12
CA THR A 12 25.22 5.35 -33.92
C THR A 12 24.73 6.58 -33.18
N ARG A 13 24.11 7.56 -33.88
CA ARG A 13 23.52 8.75 -33.23
C ARG A 13 22.23 8.42 -32.47
N ASN A 14 21.45 7.47 -32.98
CA ASN A 14 20.19 7.09 -32.32
C ASN A 14 20.40 6.27 -31.05
N ALA A 15 21.47 5.46 -30.97
CA ALA A 15 21.79 4.70 -29.77
C ALA A 15 22.38 5.57 -28.64
N SER A 16 23.22 6.57 -28.99
CA SER A 16 23.77 7.53 -28.02
C SER A 16 22.71 8.49 -27.48
N ASP A 17 21.78 8.97 -28.31
CA ASP A 17 20.69 9.85 -27.88
C ASP A 17 19.69 9.12 -26.96
N ILE A 18 19.39 7.84 -27.24
CA ILE A 18 18.53 7.01 -26.38
C ILE A 18 19.20 6.70 -25.04
N SER A 19 20.53 6.54 -25.00
CA SER A 19 21.27 6.30 -23.75
C SER A 19 21.43 7.58 -22.93
N HIS A 20 21.64 8.74 -23.53
CA HIS A 20 21.70 10.04 -22.87
C HIS A 20 20.34 10.46 -22.31
N ASP A 21 19.24 10.26 -23.07
CA ASP A 21 17.88 10.57 -22.62
C ASP A 21 17.44 9.65 -21.45
N ARG A 22 17.87 8.40 -21.43
CA ARG A 22 17.66 7.49 -20.27
C ARG A 22 18.48 7.88 -19.05
N GLY A 23 19.69 8.37 -19.22
CA GLY A 23 20.54 8.87 -18.13
C GLY A 23 19.98 10.15 -17.50
N ALA A 24 19.64 11.14 -18.33
CA ALA A 24 19.10 12.42 -17.89
C ALA A 24 17.72 12.28 -17.21
N ARG A 25 16.88 11.32 -17.62
CA ARG A 25 15.62 11.03 -16.97
C ARG A 25 15.80 10.33 -15.61
N ARG A 26 16.85 9.52 -15.44
CA ARG A 26 17.15 8.85 -14.16
C ARG A 26 17.58 9.83 -13.07
N ASP A 27 18.31 10.88 -13.40
CA ASP A 27 18.70 11.93 -12.44
C ASP A 27 17.54 12.80 -11.97
N GLN A 28 16.40 12.79 -12.68
CA GLN A 28 15.18 13.54 -12.34
C GLN A 28 14.09 12.67 -11.68
N ASP A 29 14.24 11.34 -11.65
CA ASP A 29 13.25 10.45 -11.06
C ASP A 29 13.29 10.54 -9.52
N PRO A 30 12.11 10.56 -8.84
CA PRO A 30 12.05 10.58 -7.40
C PRO A 30 12.74 9.35 -6.79
N ALA A 31 13.65 9.58 -5.86
CA ALA A 31 14.36 8.52 -5.17
C ALA A 31 13.47 7.78 -4.16
N PRO A 32 13.59 6.45 -4.03
CA PRO A 32 12.92 5.71 -2.98
C PRO A 32 13.44 6.08 -1.59
N PRO A 33 12.69 5.75 -0.51
CA PRO A 33 13.18 5.91 0.85
C PRO A 33 14.56 5.26 1.04
N PRO A 34 15.45 5.90 1.83
CA PRO A 34 16.84 5.45 1.94
C PRO A 34 16.92 4.06 2.58
N PRO A 35 17.80 3.18 2.08
CA PRO A 35 18.11 1.93 2.77
C PRO A 35 18.53 2.18 4.22
N GLY A 36 17.99 1.41 5.16
CA GLY A 36 18.19 1.62 6.60
C GLY A 36 17.28 2.69 7.23
N GLY A 37 16.51 3.43 6.44
CA GLY A 37 15.48 4.35 6.93
C GLY A 37 14.37 3.63 7.71
N ILE A 38 13.44 4.40 8.29
CA ILE A 38 12.38 3.84 9.12
C ILE A 38 11.40 3.04 8.25
N LEU A 39 10.89 3.64 7.18
CA LEU A 39 9.95 2.97 6.28
C LEU A 39 10.60 1.73 5.64
N TRP A 40 11.85 1.86 5.18
CA TRP A 40 12.61 0.73 4.64
C TRP A 40 12.76 -0.41 5.65
N SER A 41 12.95 -0.11 6.94
CA SER A 41 13.14 -1.11 7.98
C SER A 41 11.88 -1.91 8.31
N ILE A 42 10.70 -1.33 8.08
CA ILE A 42 9.42 -1.86 8.54
C ILE A 42 8.47 -2.32 7.42
N ALA A 43 8.53 -1.71 6.22
CA ALA A 43 7.58 -1.99 5.13
C ALA A 43 7.62 -3.43 4.60
N GLY A 44 8.74 -4.12 4.74
CA GLY A 44 8.89 -5.50 4.26
C GLY A 44 8.62 -6.59 5.28
N ASP A 45 8.31 -6.24 6.53
CA ASP A 45 8.00 -7.19 7.60
C ASP A 45 6.62 -7.83 7.36
N ILE A 46 6.49 -9.12 7.63
CA ILE A 46 5.23 -9.87 7.41
C ILE A 46 4.03 -9.25 8.14
N ARG A 47 4.25 -8.53 9.23
CA ARG A 47 3.20 -7.81 9.96
C ARG A 47 2.52 -6.74 9.12
N MET A 48 3.18 -6.23 8.06
CA MET A 48 2.60 -5.28 7.13
C MET A 48 1.32 -5.84 6.47
N VAL A 49 1.25 -7.15 6.25
CA VAL A 49 0.07 -7.79 5.65
C VAL A 49 -1.19 -7.53 6.47
N LEU A 50 -1.07 -7.42 7.80
CA LEU A 50 -2.20 -7.10 8.68
C LEU A 50 -2.64 -5.63 8.60
N MET A 51 -1.79 -4.74 8.04
CA MET A 51 -2.10 -3.31 7.90
C MET A 51 -2.77 -2.97 6.57
N LEU A 52 -2.74 -3.87 5.59
CA LEU A 52 -3.32 -3.64 4.27
C LEU A 52 -4.86 -3.52 4.32
N PRO A 53 -5.60 -4.42 4.96
CA PRO A 53 -7.06 -4.31 5.01
C PRO A 53 -7.55 -3.01 5.65
N PRO A 54 -7.07 -2.55 6.82
CA PRO A 54 -7.50 -1.28 7.39
C PRO A 54 -7.13 -0.07 6.53
N ALA A 55 -5.92 -0.05 5.92
CA ALA A 55 -5.55 1.02 5.01
C ALA A 55 -6.50 1.08 3.80
N LEU A 56 -6.79 -0.08 3.20
CA LEU A 56 -7.70 -0.18 2.06
C LEU A 56 -9.12 0.23 2.43
N THR A 57 -9.61 -0.18 3.62
CA THR A 57 -10.92 0.25 4.13
C THR A 57 -11.00 1.77 4.23
N LEU A 58 -9.99 2.42 4.81
CA LEU A 58 -9.98 3.87 4.95
C LEU A 58 -9.89 4.59 3.59
N GLN A 59 -9.18 4.03 2.61
CA GLN A 59 -9.13 4.55 1.25
C GLN A 59 -10.50 4.59 0.61
N VAL A 60 -11.20 3.44 0.61
CA VAL A 60 -12.49 3.29 -0.06
C VAL A 60 -13.67 3.85 0.75
N ALA A 61 -13.45 4.27 1.98
CA ALA A 61 -14.40 5.04 2.76
C ALA A 61 -14.61 6.47 2.22
N HIS A 62 -13.72 6.95 1.35
CA HIS A 62 -13.99 8.15 0.55
C HIS A 62 -14.88 7.78 -0.64
N PRO A 63 -16.06 8.43 -0.83
CA PRO A 63 -17.05 8.05 -1.85
C PRO A 63 -16.49 7.88 -3.26
N ALA A 64 -15.72 8.86 -3.74
CA ALA A 64 -15.11 8.80 -5.07
C ALA A 64 -14.12 7.63 -5.22
N VAL A 65 -13.35 7.31 -4.18
CA VAL A 65 -12.41 6.18 -4.19
C VAL A 65 -13.16 4.86 -4.10
N GLY A 66 -14.18 4.79 -3.24
CA GLY A 66 -15.08 3.65 -3.10
C GLY A 66 -15.73 3.29 -4.43
N ALA A 67 -16.34 4.28 -5.10
CA ALA A 67 -16.96 4.11 -6.42
C ALA A 67 -15.93 3.65 -7.47
N GLY A 68 -14.74 4.25 -7.51
CA GLY A 68 -13.69 3.83 -8.43
C GLY A 68 -13.21 2.39 -8.22
N VAL A 69 -13.17 1.92 -6.96
CA VAL A 69 -12.86 0.52 -6.65
C VAL A 69 -14.04 -0.40 -6.99
N ASP A 70 -15.26 0.03 -6.76
CA ASP A 70 -16.47 -0.74 -7.10
C ASP A 70 -16.58 -0.99 -8.60
N ASP A 71 -16.43 0.06 -9.39
CA ASP A 71 -16.60 0.02 -10.85
C ASP A 71 -15.45 -0.68 -11.60
N HIS A 72 -14.21 -0.54 -11.12
CA HIS A 72 -13.03 -0.89 -11.91
C HIS A 72 -12.12 -1.95 -11.29
N SER A 73 -12.31 -2.33 -10.02
CA SER A 73 -11.43 -3.28 -9.36
C SER A 73 -11.94 -4.71 -9.44
N VAL A 74 -11.00 -5.63 -9.66
CA VAL A 74 -11.25 -7.08 -9.63
C VAL A 74 -11.22 -7.68 -8.20
N PHE A 75 -11.46 -6.88 -7.16
CA PHE A 75 -11.30 -7.34 -5.78
C PHE A 75 -12.30 -8.43 -5.38
N ARG A 76 -13.45 -8.54 -6.06
CA ARG A 76 -14.45 -9.60 -5.85
C ARG A 76 -14.11 -10.86 -6.64
N THR A 77 -13.57 -10.72 -7.86
CA THR A 77 -13.30 -11.82 -8.77
C THR A 77 -11.90 -12.42 -8.64
N ASP A 78 -10.89 -11.58 -8.32
CA ASP A 78 -9.49 -11.98 -8.08
C ASP A 78 -8.90 -11.26 -6.86
N PRO A 79 -9.43 -11.49 -5.62
CA PRO A 79 -8.95 -10.79 -4.42
C PRO A 79 -7.49 -11.10 -4.11
N TRP A 80 -7.05 -12.34 -4.31
CA TRP A 80 -5.68 -12.77 -4.04
C TRP A 80 -4.68 -12.15 -5.00
N GLY A 81 -4.97 -12.19 -6.31
CA GLY A 81 -4.11 -11.56 -7.29
C GLY A 81 -4.06 -10.05 -7.19
N ARG A 82 -5.20 -9.42 -6.85
CA ARG A 82 -5.21 -7.97 -6.57
C ARG A 82 -4.34 -7.63 -5.36
N GLY A 83 -4.48 -8.40 -4.27
CA GLY A 83 -3.65 -8.22 -3.08
C GLY A 83 -2.16 -8.37 -3.36
N GLU A 84 -1.78 -9.44 -4.09
CA GLU A 84 -0.39 -9.68 -4.49
C GLU A 84 0.19 -8.54 -5.34
N ARG A 85 -0.56 -8.05 -6.34
CA ARG A 85 -0.15 -6.90 -7.17
C ARG A 85 0.05 -5.65 -6.33
N SER A 86 -0.86 -5.38 -5.37
CA SER A 86 -0.76 -4.23 -4.47
C SER A 86 0.47 -4.33 -3.56
N VAL A 87 0.70 -5.48 -2.94
CA VAL A 87 1.90 -5.71 -2.11
C VAL A 87 3.17 -5.55 -2.93
N ARG A 88 3.20 -6.11 -4.13
CA ARG A 88 4.37 -5.98 -5.02
C ARG A 88 4.68 -4.52 -5.35
N SER A 89 3.67 -3.72 -5.71
CA SER A 89 3.86 -2.28 -5.97
C SER A 89 4.40 -1.54 -4.74
N LEU A 90 3.80 -1.76 -3.56
CA LEU A 90 4.27 -1.19 -2.30
C LEU A 90 5.74 -1.52 -2.01
N LEU A 91 6.14 -2.77 -2.24
CA LEU A 91 7.51 -3.20 -2.03
C LEU A 91 8.48 -2.60 -3.05
N LEU A 92 8.05 -2.43 -4.32
CA LEU A 92 8.87 -1.79 -5.34
C LEU A 92 9.12 -0.30 -5.03
N TRP A 93 8.13 0.43 -4.49
CA TRP A 93 8.32 1.84 -4.11
C TRP A 93 9.35 2.02 -3.00
N VAL A 94 9.55 1.01 -2.14
CA VAL A 94 10.48 1.08 -1.00
C VAL A 94 11.80 0.37 -1.29
N TYR A 95 11.78 -0.76 -1.99
CA TYR A 95 12.95 -1.65 -2.16
C TYR A 95 13.42 -1.78 -3.60
N GLY A 96 12.68 -1.20 -4.56
CA GLY A 96 12.93 -1.37 -5.99
C GLY A 96 14.09 -0.54 -6.55
N GLY A 97 14.68 0.36 -5.77
CA GLY A 97 15.75 1.24 -6.28
C GLY A 97 15.28 1.99 -7.54
N ASP A 98 16.02 1.84 -8.64
CA ASP A 98 15.71 2.49 -9.93
C ASP A 98 14.36 2.08 -10.54
N GLU A 99 13.80 0.92 -10.15
CA GLU A 99 12.50 0.45 -10.63
C GLU A 99 11.33 1.17 -9.95
N ALA A 100 11.56 1.82 -8.81
CA ALA A 100 10.50 2.45 -8.01
C ALA A 100 9.73 3.52 -8.80
N ALA A 101 10.43 4.42 -9.48
CA ALA A 101 9.82 5.47 -10.29
C ALA A 101 9.08 4.91 -11.52
N ALA A 102 9.60 3.85 -12.15
CA ALA A 102 8.94 3.17 -13.26
C ALA A 102 7.61 2.54 -12.81
N GLU A 103 7.58 1.91 -11.63
CA GLU A 103 6.35 1.35 -11.06
C GLU A 103 5.33 2.44 -10.72
N GLY A 104 5.77 3.58 -10.18
CA GLY A 104 4.91 4.75 -9.94
C GLY A 104 4.26 5.23 -11.25
N ARG A 105 5.04 5.39 -12.32
CA ARG A 105 4.53 5.76 -13.65
C ARG A 105 3.55 4.72 -14.21
N ARG A 106 3.86 3.43 -14.07
CA ARG A 106 2.98 2.33 -14.48
C ARG A 106 1.63 2.40 -13.77
N LEU A 107 1.65 2.57 -12.45
CA LEU A 107 0.43 2.67 -11.66
C LEU A 107 -0.39 3.90 -12.07
N ARG A 108 0.25 5.06 -12.20
CA ARG A 108 -0.41 6.28 -12.64
C ARG A 108 -1.05 6.11 -14.04
N ALA A 109 -0.39 5.41 -14.96
CA ALA A 109 -0.93 5.10 -16.26
C ALA A 109 -2.21 4.26 -16.20
N LEU A 110 -2.27 3.26 -15.30
CA LEU A 110 -3.48 2.46 -15.06
C LEU A 110 -4.66 3.29 -14.56
N HIS A 111 -4.41 4.36 -13.79
CA HIS A 111 -5.47 5.19 -13.22
C HIS A 111 -6.03 6.24 -14.21
N ARG A 112 -5.44 6.41 -15.40
CA ARG A 112 -5.90 7.40 -16.39
C ARG A 112 -7.30 7.13 -16.92
N THR A 113 -7.71 5.88 -16.97
CA THR A 113 -9.00 5.45 -17.52
C THR A 113 -10.07 5.21 -16.45
N ILE A 114 -9.71 5.40 -15.16
CA ILE A 114 -10.61 5.17 -14.04
C ILE A 114 -11.37 6.48 -13.77
N LEU A 115 -12.62 6.51 -14.18
CA LEU A 115 -13.54 7.64 -14.01
C LEU A 115 -14.98 7.12 -13.94
N GLY A 116 -15.86 7.89 -13.35
CA GLY A 116 -17.27 7.51 -13.21
C GLY A 116 -18.06 8.53 -12.38
N THR A 117 -19.11 8.05 -11.71
CA THR A 117 -19.97 8.86 -10.85
C THR A 117 -20.16 8.12 -9.53
N ASP A 118 -19.97 8.80 -8.41
CA ASP A 118 -20.13 8.22 -7.07
C ASP A 118 -21.64 8.09 -6.69
N ALA A 119 -21.90 7.48 -5.54
CA ALA A 119 -23.27 7.27 -5.02
C ALA A 119 -24.05 8.58 -4.76
N HIS A 120 -23.35 9.72 -4.70
CA HIS A 120 -23.96 11.05 -4.53
C HIS A 120 -24.17 11.79 -5.86
N GLY A 121 -23.95 11.12 -6.99
CA GLY A 121 -24.08 11.73 -8.32
C GLY A 121 -22.89 12.62 -8.72
N ARG A 122 -21.79 12.63 -7.98
CA ARG A 122 -20.60 13.45 -8.26
C ARG A 122 -19.67 12.71 -9.20
N ARG A 123 -19.22 13.37 -10.25
CA ARG A 123 -18.21 12.79 -11.17
C ARG A 123 -16.87 12.66 -10.46
N TYR A 124 -16.20 11.52 -10.65
CA TYR A 124 -14.84 11.30 -10.15
C TYR A 124 -13.89 10.94 -11.28
N HIS A 125 -12.61 11.20 -11.06
CA HIS A 125 -11.49 10.67 -11.83
C HIS A 125 -10.40 10.25 -10.84
N ALA A 126 -9.87 9.04 -10.98
CA ALA A 126 -8.92 8.49 -10.01
C ALA A 126 -7.63 9.30 -9.83
N LEU A 127 -7.24 10.09 -10.83
CA LEU A 127 -6.09 11.01 -10.75
C LEU A 127 -6.46 12.42 -10.32
N THR A 128 -7.70 12.68 -9.86
CA THR A 128 -8.00 13.94 -9.17
C THR A 128 -7.04 14.10 -8.00
N PRO A 129 -6.28 15.21 -7.91
CA PRO A 129 -5.18 15.34 -6.95
C PRO A 129 -5.57 15.03 -5.51
N ALA A 130 -6.71 15.54 -5.05
CA ALA A 130 -7.22 15.30 -3.70
C ALA A 130 -7.46 13.80 -3.42
N TYR A 131 -8.12 13.09 -4.34
CA TYR A 131 -8.43 11.66 -4.15
C TYR A 131 -7.18 10.79 -4.22
N TYR A 132 -6.28 11.12 -5.18
CA TYR A 132 -5.05 10.37 -5.37
C TYR A 132 -4.08 10.55 -4.19
N ALA A 133 -3.98 11.79 -3.66
CA ALA A 133 -3.22 12.08 -2.45
C ALA A 133 -3.84 11.43 -1.21
N TRP A 134 -5.18 11.44 -1.07
CA TRP A 134 -5.88 10.78 0.04
C TRP A 134 -5.55 9.29 0.11
N VAL A 135 -5.62 8.57 -1.01
CA VAL A 135 -5.29 7.13 -1.06
C VAL A 135 -3.90 6.85 -0.49
N HIS A 136 -2.91 7.69 -0.83
CA HIS A 136 -1.57 7.58 -0.28
C HIS A 136 -1.52 8.00 1.20
N ALA A 137 -2.16 9.11 1.55
CA ALA A 137 -2.17 9.68 2.90
C ALA A 137 -2.70 8.71 3.96
N THR A 138 -3.75 7.93 3.65
CA THR A 138 -4.39 6.99 4.59
C THR A 138 -3.47 5.91 5.13
N GLY A 139 -2.46 5.54 4.38
CA GLY A 139 -1.50 4.52 4.81
C GLY A 139 -0.69 4.97 6.03
N PHE A 140 -0.33 6.24 6.12
CA PHE A 140 0.49 6.77 7.21
C PHE A 140 -0.18 6.62 8.61
N PRO A 141 -1.39 7.13 8.88
CA PRO A 141 -2.04 7.01 10.18
C PRO A 141 -2.36 5.56 10.54
N VAL A 142 -2.78 4.73 9.57
CA VAL A 142 -3.02 3.30 9.79
C VAL A 142 -1.71 2.62 10.19
N TYR A 143 -0.63 2.91 9.49
CA TYR A 143 0.68 2.35 9.77
C TYR A 143 1.17 2.75 11.17
N GLN A 144 1.13 4.04 11.49
CA GLN A 144 1.52 4.57 12.78
C GLN A 144 0.67 3.96 13.93
N HIS A 145 -0.66 3.85 13.71
CA HIS A 145 -1.55 3.26 14.71
C HIS A 145 -1.26 1.76 14.91
N ALA A 146 -1.09 0.99 13.83
CA ALA A 146 -0.80 -0.43 13.92
C ALA A 146 0.54 -0.74 14.63
N GLN A 147 1.55 0.12 14.49
CA GLN A 147 2.82 -0.03 15.20
C GLN A 147 2.68 0.01 16.73
N LYS A 148 1.66 0.67 17.27
CA LYS A 148 1.36 0.65 18.72
C LYS A 148 1.06 -0.75 19.23
N TYR A 149 0.49 -1.62 18.37
CA TYR A 149 0.13 -3.00 18.70
C TYR A 149 1.17 -4.01 18.20
N LEU A 150 1.55 -3.91 16.93
CA LEU A 150 2.32 -4.94 16.22
C LEU A 150 3.83 -4.71 16.25
N GLY A 151 4.26 -3.49 16.54
CA GLY A 151 5.66 -3.08 16.54
C GLY A 151 6.06 -2.37 17.81
N ARG A 152 6.73 -1.25 17.67
CA ARG A 152 7.10 -0.34 18.77
C ARG A 152 6.59 1.06 18.44
N ARG A 153 6.30 1.82 19.49
CA ARG A 153 5.97 3.25 19.33
C ARG A 153 7.19 3.99 18.80
N PHE A 154 6.95 4.91 17.90
CA PHE A 154 7.96 5.85 17.43
C PHE A 154 8.13 7.01 18.41
N THR A 155 9.33 7.57 18.48
CA THR A 155 9.54 8.88 19.06
C THR A 155 9.03 9.96 18.09
N ALA A 156 8.81 11.18 18.57
CA ALA A 156 8.40 12.29 17.72
C ALA A 156 9.37 12.54 16.54
N ALA A 157 10.67 12.39 16.76
CA ALA A 157 11.67 12.48 15.68
C ALA A 157 11.51 11.37 14.66
N GLN A 158 11.26 10.13 15.10
CA GLN A 158 11.02 8.99 14.22
C GLN A 158 9.71 9.13 13.44
N GLU A 159 8.67 9.70 14.03
CA GLU A 159 7.41 9.97 13.33
C GLU A 159 7.61 11.00 12.21
N ARG A 160 8.33 12.10 12.47
CA ARG A 160 8.68 13.08 11.44
C ARG A 160 9.53 12.47 10.33
N GLN A 161 10.53 11.66 10.68
CA GLN A 161 11.35 10.94 9.68
C GLN A 161 10.50 9.99 8.85
N LEU A 162 9.64 9.18 9.47
CA LEU A 162 8.73 8.28 8.76
C LEU A 162 7.81 9.05 7.81
N TYR A 163 7.31 10.21 8.23
CA TYR A 163 6.47 11.04 7.38
C TYR A 163 7.25 11.62 6.19
N ALA A 164 8.47 12.08 6.39
CA ALA A 164 9.34 12.53 5.31
C ALA A 164 9.63 11.41 4.29
N GLU A 165 9.89 10.19 4.76
CA GLU A 165 10.05 9.01 3.91
C GLU A 165 8.73 8.63 3.21
N TRP A 166 7.57 8.88 3.83
CA TRP A 166 6.25 8.70 3.23
C TRP A 166 6.01 9.65 2.07
N LEU A 167 6.40 10.92 2.22
CA LEU A 167 6.34 11.91 1.14
C LEU A 167 7.22 11.52 -0.07
N GLN A 168 8.37 10.88 0.15
CA GLN A 168 9.19 10.36 -0.95
C GLN A 168 8.43 9.31 -1.78
N VAL A 169 7.71 8.39 -1.13
CA VAL A 169 6.83 7.44 -1.85
C VAL A 169 5.70 8.18 -2.59
N GLY A 170 5.13 9.24 -2.00
CA GLY A 170 4.15 10.09 -2.67
C GLY A 170 4.69 10.69 -3.98
N ARG A 171 5.93 11.19 -3.98
CA ARG A 171 6.59 11.70 -5.19
C ARG A 171 6.80 10.62 -6.25
N ILE A 172 7.16 9.39 -5.85
CA ILE A 172 7.25 8.23 -6.77
C ILE A 172 5.89 7.96 -7.43
N LEU A 173 4.80 8.10 -6.69
CA LEU A 173 3.43 7.97 -7.21
C LEU A 173 3.01 9.15 -8.11
N GLY A 174 3.82 10.21 -8.19
CA GLY A 174 3.51 11.43 -8.93
C GLY A 174 2.52 12.34 -8.22
N ILE A 175 2.44 12.27 -6.89
CA ILE A 175 1.76 13.26 -6.06
C ILE A 175 2.67 14.47 -5.94
N HIS A 176 2.17 15.66 -6.27
CA HIS A 176 2.93 16.89 -6.14
C HIS A 176 2.94 17.39 -4.70
N ASP A 177 4.00 18.07 -4.31
CA ASP A 177 4.16 18.60 -2.95
C ASP A 177 3.02 19.53 -2.52
N ARG A 178 2.41 20.25 -3.47
CA ARG A 178 1.23 21.13 -3.22
C ARG A 178 -0.08 20.35 -2.94
N ASP A 179 -0.14 19.06 -3.31
CA ASP A 179 -1.36 18.25 -3.21
C ASP A 179 -1.43 17.47 -1.88
N MET A 180 -0.39 17.56 -1.05
CA MET A 180 -0.29 16.87 0.23
C MET A 180 0.47 17.73 1.26
N PRO A 181 0.07 17.76 2.54
CA PRO A 181 0.83 18.45 3.61
C PRO A 181 2.30 18.04 3.61
N GLN A 182 3.20 19.00 3.79
CA GLN A 182 4.64 18.73 3.72
C GLN A 182 5.27 18.48 5.10
N THR A 183 4.55 18.78 6.17
CA THR A 183 4.99 18.54 7.56
C THR A 183 4.00 17.65 8.29
N LEU A 184 4.46 16.97 9.33
CA LEU A 184 3.59 16.15 10.19
C LEU A 184 2.56 17.01 10.95
N GLU A 185 2.94 18.23 11.28
CA GLU A 185 2.11 19.22 11.97
C GLU A 185 0.93 19.66 11.08
N GLU A 186 1.14 19.81 9.79
CA GLU A 186 0.09 20.12 8.80
C GLU A 186 -0.74 18.88 8.45
N PHE A 187 -0.13 17.69 8.48
CA PHE A 187 -0.79 16.45 8.11
C PHE A 187 -2.00 16.12 8.99
N TRP A 188 -1.85 16.24 10.31
CA TRP A 188 -2.93 15.87 11.22
C TRP A 188 -4.18 16.73 11.13
N PRO A 189 -4.11 18.08 10.99
CA PRO A 189 -5.28 18.89 10.67
C PRO A 189 -5.94 18.50 9.34
N TYR A 190 -5.15 18.32 8.28
CA TYR A 190 -5.64 17.85 6.98
C TYR A 190 -6.39 16.50 7.10
N TYR A 191 -5.76 15.51 7.71
CA TYR A 191 -6.34 14.19 7.90
C TYR A 191 -7.68 14.25 8.65
N ARG A 192 -7.74 14.98 9.77
CA ARG A 192 -8.99 15.14 10.54
C ARG A 192 -10.07 15.86 9.76
N LYS A 193 -9.70 16.86 8.95
CA LYS A 193 -10.65 17.56 8.09
C LYS A 193 -11.29 16.60 7.10
N VAL A 194 -10.50 15.81 6.36
CA VAL A 194 -11.03 14.84 5.40
C VAL A 194 -11.89 13.79 6.10
N LEU A 195 -11.48 13.30 7.29
CA LEU A 195 -12.32 12.36 8.07
C LEU A 195 -13.70 12.95 8.44
N ALA A 196 -13.76 14.24 8.76
CA ALA A 196 -15.00 14.88 9.19
C ALA A 196 -15.92 15.27 8.04
N GLU A 197 -15.36 15.62 6.88
CA GLU A 197 -16.10 16.24 5.78
C GLU A 197 -16.37 15.29 4.60
N GLU A 198 -15.51 14.27 4.39
CA GLU A 198 -15.51 13.51 3.14
C GLU A 198 -15.65 12.00 3.33
N ILE A 199 -15.51 11.49 4.57
CA ILE A 199 -15.46 10.03 4.82
C ILE A 199 -16.79 9.51 5.35
N GLU A 200 -17.23 8.39 4.78
CA GLU A 200 -18.43 7.67 5.14
C GLU A 200 -18.28 6.16 5.01
N LEU A 201 -19.22 5.38 5.52
CA LEU A 201 -19.27 3.94 5.29
C LEU A 201 -19.85 3.66 3.90
N THR A 202 -18.99 3.71 2.88
CA THR A 202 -19.39 3.34 1.51
C THR A 202 -19.74 1.85 1.41
N ALA A 203 -20.46 1.45 0.36
CA ALA A 203 -20.79 0.04 0.11
C ALA A 203 -19.55 -0.86 0.09
N VAL A 204 -18.48 -0.41 -0.56
CA VAL A 204 -17.19 -1.16 -0.62
C VAL A 204 -16.53 -1.23 0.76
N ALA A 205 -16.54 -0.14 1.53
CA ALA A 205 -15.99 -0.15 2.89
C ALA A 205 -16.76 -1.12 3.80
N ALA A 206 -18.10 -1.13 3.69
CA ALA A 206 -18.97 -2.06 4.41
C ALA A 206 -18.65 -3.53 4.04
N GLU A 207 -18.51 -3.84 2.74
CA GLU A 207 -18.14 -5.17 2.26
C GLU A 207 -16.75 -5.60 2.77
N LEU A 208 -15.75 -4.73 2.70
CA LEU A 208 -14.40 -5.02 3.17
C LEU A 208 -14.33 -5.24 4.68
N THR A 209 -15.22 -4.62 5.45
CA THR A 209 -15.28 -4.75 6.91
C THR A 209 -16.30 -5.78 7.39
N ALA A 210 -17.10 -6.40 6.53
CA ALA A 210 -18.07 -7.41 6.92
C ALA A 210 -17.37 -8.62 7.56
N ALA A 211 -17.92 -9.07 8.70
CA ALA A 211 -17.38 -10.21 9.46
C ALA A 211 -17.63 -11.58 8.79
N ASP A 212 -18.54 -11.61 7.85
CA ASP A 212 -18.98 -12.77 7.06
C ASP A 212 -18.64 -12.65 5.57
N ALA A 213 -17.81 -11.67 5.19
CA ALA A 213 -17.46 -11.46 3.80
C ALA A 213 -16.93 -12.72 3.13
N ALA A 214 -17.59 -13.09 2.04
CA ALA A 214 -17.20 -14.22 1.22
C ALA A 214 -15.94 -13.88 0.42
N VAL A 215 -14.90 -14.69 0.59
CA VAL A 215 -13.68 -14.62 -0.21
C VAL A 215 -13.45 -16.00 -0.81
N PRO A 216 -13.19 -16.14 -2.12
CA PRO A 216 -12.94 -17.43 -2.72
C PRO A 216 -11.67 -18.07 -2.14
N PRO A 217 -11.53 -19.41 -2.16
CA PRO A 217 -10.30 -20.07 -1.77
C PRO A 217 -9.14 -19.64 -2.68
N PRO A 218 -7.90 -19.59 -2.17
CA PRO A 218 -6.73 -19.32 -3.00
C PRO A 218 -6.63 -20.34 -4.14
N ASP A 219 -6.45 -19.84 -5.36
CA ASP A 219 -6.36 -20.67 -6.58
C ASP A 219 -4.91 -20.94 -7.03
N ARG A 220 -3.93 -20.44 -6.27
CA ARG A 220 -2.49 -20.52 -6.55
C ARG A 220 -1.79 -21.52 -5.66
N GLY A 221 -0.61 -21.98 -6.11
CA GLY A 221 0.19 -22.97 -5.41
C GLY A 221 0.01 -24.40 -5.93
N PRO A 222 0.60 -25.40 -5.27
CA PRO A 222 0.56 -26.80 -5.67
C PRO A 222 -0.87 -27.32 -5.82
N ARG A 223 -1.13 -28.14 -6.85
CA ARG A 223 -2.48 -28.67 -7.17
C ARG A 223 -3.15 -29.34 -5.97
N LEU A 224 -2.41 -30.18 -5.25
CA LEU A 224 -2.94 -30.87 -4.07
C LEU A 224 -3.39 -29.90 -2.98
N LEU A 225 -2.57 -28.88 -2.69
CA LEU A 225 -2.91 -27.86 -1.69
C LEU A 225 -4.20 -27.11 -2.07
N ARG A 226 -4.37 -26.76 -3.35
CA ARG A 226 -5.59 -26.08 -3.83
C ARG A 226 -6.83 -26.96 -3.65
N ILE A 227 -6.72 -28.25 -3.95
CA ILE A 227 -7.84 -29.20 -3.75
C ILE A 227 -8.21 -29.27 -2.27
N VAL A 228 -7.22 -29.46 -1.39
CA VAL A 228 -7.43 -29.52 0.07
C VAL A 228 -8.03 -28.22 0.59
N LEU A 229 -7.49 -27.07 0.19
CA LEU A 229 -8.02 -25.77 0.61
C LEU A 229 -9.47 -25.57 0.13
N ARG A 230 -9.80 -25.94 -1.11
CA ARG A 230 -11.19 -25.87 -1.60
C ARG A 230 -12.15 -26.71 -0.77
N ALA A 231 -11.76 -27.95 -0.43
CA ALA A 231 -12.59 -28.83 0.38
C ALA A 231 -12.81 -28.31 1.80
N LEU A 232 -11.77 -27.73 2.40
CA LEU A 232 -11.83 -27.20 3.76
C LEU A 232 -12.32 -25.76 3.85
N TRP A 233 -12.46 -25.05 2.72
CA TRP A 233 -12.76 -23.62 2.70
C TRP A 233 -14.05 -23.23 3.44
N PRO A 234 -15.17 -23.96 3.32
CA PRO A 234 -16.37 -23.65 4.08
C PRO A 234 -16.16 -23.66 5.60
N LEU A 235 -15.22 -24.44 6.12
CA LEU A 235 -14.87 -24.51 7.53
C LEU A 235 -13.87 -23.40 7.93
N LEU A 236 -12.95 -23.06 7.03
CA LEU A 236 -11.88 -22.09 7.28
C LEU A 236 -12.34 -20.64 7.11
N LEU A 237 -13.27 -20.40 6.17
CA LEU A 237 -13.71 -19.05 5.83
C LEU A 237 -14.34 -18.30 7.01
N PRO A 238 -15.31 -18.84 7.78
CA PRO A 238 -15.95 -18.08 8.86
C PRO A 238 -14.97 -17.58 9.94
N PRO A 239 -14.06 -18.39 10.51
CA PRO A 239 -13.10 -17.90 11.47
C PRO A 239 -12.09 -16.91 10.85
N LEU A 240 -11.68 -17.13 9.61
CA LEU A 240 -10.78 -16.23 8.88
C LEU A 240 -11.44 -14.87 8.62
N ALA A 241 -12.69 -14.84 8.17
CA ALA A 241 -13.45 -13.61 7.94
C ALA A 241 -13.64 -12.81 9.23
N ARG A 242 -13.99 -13.48 10.34
CA ARG A 242 -14.10 -12.83 11.67
C ARG A 242 -12.75 -12.31 12.16
N PHE A 243 -11.68 -13.04 11.97
CA PHE A 243 -10.32 -12.58 12.30
C PHE A 243 -9.93 -11.38 11.45
N ARG A 244 -10.17 -11.43 10.14
CA ARG A 244 -9.93 -10.31 9.22
C ARG A 244 -10.71 -9.07 9.64
N HIS A 245 -12.02 -9.20 9.89
CA HIS A 245 -12.86 -8.11 10.43
C HIS A 245 -12.26 -7.53 11.71
N PHE A 246 -11.95 -8.37 12.70
CA PHE A 246 -11.39 -7.96 13.98
C PHE A 246 -10.09 -7.16 13.82
N VAL A 247 -9.16 -7.66 12.98
CA VAL A 247 -7.87 -6.99 12.73
C VAL A 247 -8.09 -5.71 11.92
N THR A 248 -8.94 -5.74 10.89
CA THR A 248 -9.23 -4.57 10.05
C THR A 248 -9.79 -3.43 10.88
N VAL A 249 -10.85 -3.68 11.63
CA VAL A 249 -11.49 -2.64 12.48
C VAL A 249 -10.56 -2.21 13.62
N GLY A 250 -9.87 -3.16 14.24
CA GLY A 250 -8.99 -2.88 15.38
C GLY A 250 -7.76 -2.05 15.03
N LEU A 251 -7.19 -2.24 13.85
CA LEU A 251 -6.00 -1.50 13.40
C LEU A 251 -6.34 -0.19 12.68
N LEU A 252 -7.62 0.11 12.40
CA LEU A 252 -8.02 1.47 12.02
C LEU A 252 -7.77 2.44 13.18
N PRO A 253 -7.26 3.65 12.92
CA PRO A 253 -7.22 4.70 13.93
C PRO A 253 -8.60 4.96 14.55
N PRO A 254 -8.69 5.28 15.83
CA PRO A 254 -9.99 5.47 16.53
C PRO A 254 -10.88 6.54 15.89
N ASP A 255 -10.29 7.64 15.43
CA ASP A 255 -10.97 8.73 14.72
C ASP A 255 -11.52 8.26 13.36
N ALA A 256 -10.75 7.48 12.60
CA ALA A 256 -11.20 6.88 11.35
C ALA A 256 -12.37 5.89 11.59
N ARG A 257 -12.28 5.04 12.63
CA ARG A 257 -13.39 4.15 13.00
C ARG A 257 -14.65 4.93 13.33
N ALA A 258 -14.51 6.02 14.09
CA ALA A 258 -15.64 6.87 14.45
C ALA A 258 -16.26 7.53 13.22
N ALA A 259 -15.45 8.05 12.29
CA ALA A 259 -15.91 8.69 11.06
C ALA A 259 -16.74 7.74 10.18
N ILE A 260 -16.37 6.46 10.12
CA ILE A 260 -17.10 5.44 9.33
C ILE A 260 -18.12 4.64 10.16
N GLY A 261 -18.36 5.01 11.42
CA GLY A 261 -19.38 4.40 12.28
C GLY A 261 -19.11 2.94 12.67
N LEU A 262 -17.87 2.48 12.70
CA LEU A 262 -17.52 1.11 13.09
C LEU A 262 -17.37 0.99 14.61
N PRO A 263 -18.22 0.20 15.31
CA PRO A 263 -18.16 0.05 16.75
C PRO A 263 -16.90 -0.73 17.18
N TRP A 264 -16.35 -0.35 18.33
CA TRP A 264 -15.21 -1.04 18.94
C TRP A 264 -15.32 -1.06 20.47
N THR A 265 -15.36 -2.24 21.05
CA THR A 265 -15.54 -2.41 22.48
C THR A 265 -14.23 -2.46 23.26
N ALA A 266 -14.29 -2.19 24.57
CA ALA A 266 -13.14 -2.33 25.45
C ALA A 266 -12.62 -3.79 25.50
N GLU A 267 -13.49 -4.78 25.31
CA GLU A 267 -13.08 -6.17 25.25
C GLU A 267 -12.29 -6.48 23.97
N GLN A 268 -12.76 -6.00 22.82
CA GLN A 268 -12.05 -6.12 21.53
C GLN A 268 -10.68 -5.43 21.62
N GLU A 269 -10.62 -4.27 22.26
CA GLU A 269 -9.35 -3.57 22.50
C GLU A 269 -8.38 -4.42 23.36
N ARG A 270 -8.86 -5.05 24.44
CA ARG A 270 -8.03 -5.96 25.23
C ARG A 270 -7.54 -7.16 24.43
N ARG A 271 -8.39 -7.74 23.59
CA ARG A 271 -8.02 -8.86 22.70
C ARG A 271 -6.96 -8.44 21.68
N LEU A 272 -7.11 -7.25 21.06
CA LEU A 272 -6.13 -6.72 20.12
C LEU A 272 -4.77 -6.48 20.79
N ARG A 273 -4.76 -5.93 22.00
CA ARG A 273 -3.51 -5.77 22.79
C ARG A 273 -2.82 -7.10 23.09
N ARG A 274 -3.59 -8.15 23.41
CA ARG A 274 -3.04 -9.51 23.64
C ARG A 274 -2.45 -10.08 22.34
N LEU A 275 -3.18 -9.98 21.22
CA LEU A 275 -2.68 -10.38 19.90
C LEU A 275 -1.41 -9.61 19.56
N GLY A 276 -1.42 -8.29 19.73
CA GLY A 276 -0.25 -7.44 19.46
C GLY A 276 0.96 -7.81 20.33
N LYS A 277 0.74 -8.15 21.62
CA LYS A 277 1.81 -8.64 22.49
C LYS A 277 2.41 -9.94 21.94
N ALA A 278 1.58 -10.91 21.55
CA ALA A 278 2.03 -12.17 20.97
C ALA A 278 2.83 -11.94 19.67
N VAL A 279 2.31 -11.11 18.75
CA VAL A 279 2.97 -10.77 17.48
C VAL A 279 4.33 -10.10 17.73
N ARG A 280 4.40 -9.13 18.66
CA ARG A 280 5.67 -8.47 19.02
C ARG A 280 6.70 -9.38 19.62
N THR A 281 6.27 -10.41 20.35
CA THR A 281 7.17 -11.37 20.97
C THR A 281 7.64 -12.43 19.97
N VAL A 282 6.73 -12.98 19.17
CA VAL A 282 7.01 -14.13 18.31
C VAL A 282 7.69 -13.73 17.01
N VAL A 283 7.19 -12.69 16.32
CA VAL A 283 7.69 -12.35 14.97
C VAL A 283 9.19 -12.00 14.94
N PRO A 284 9.77 -11.28 15.91
CA PRO A 284 11.21 -11.03 15.91
C PRO A 284 12.07 -12.30 16.07
N LEU A 285 11.53 -13.38 16.63
CA LEU A 285 12.23 -14.66 16.81
C LEU A 285 12.21 -15.51 15.55
N LEU A 286 11.38 -15.17 14.57
CA LEU A 286 11.29 -15.90 13.31
C LEU A 286 12.57 -15.70 12.47
N PRO A 287 13.02 -16.75 11.77
CA PRO A 287 14.07 -16.61 10.76
C PRO A 287 13.68 -15.55 9.71
N GLU A 288 14.66 -14.84 9.16
CA GLU A 288 14.41 -13.78 8.16
C GLU A 288 13.53 -14.23 6.97
N ARG A 289 13.64 -15.49 6.57
CA ARG A 289 12.82 -16.08 5.48
C ARG A 289 11.31 -16.13 5.78
N LEU A 290 10.93 -16.13 7.04
CA LEU A 290 9.55 -16.14 7.50
C LEU A 290 9.09 -14.75 7.97
N ARG A 291 10.04 -13.91 8.37
CA ARG A 291 9.77 -12.57 8.87
C ARG A 291 9.65 -11.52 7.77
N TYR A 292 10.42 -11.65 6.70
CA TYR A 292 10.42 -10.69 5.60
C TYR A 292 9.93 -11.31 4.30
N LEU A 293 9.15 -10.53 3.56
CA LEU A 293 8.75 -10.87 2.20
C LEU A 293 9.98 -11.03 1.30
N PRO A 294 9.89 -11.75 0.17
CA PRO A 294 11.06 -12.09 -0.65
C PRO A 294 11.90 -10.90 -1.13
N GLU A 295 11.27 -9.85 -1.66
CA GLU A 295 11.96 -8.67 -2.19
C GLU A 295 12.68 -7.87 -1.09
N PRO A 296 12.04 -7.50 0.04
CA PRO A 296 12.73 -6.91 1.20
C PRO A 296 13.90 -7.74 1.70
N ARG A 297 13.74 -9.05 1.75
CA ARG A 297 14.83 -9.95 2.20
C ARG A 297 16.05 -9.85 1.28
N LYS A 298 15.84 -9.85 -0.06
CA LYS A 298 16.91 -9.67 -1.04
C LYS A 298 17.56 -8.29 -0.92
N ALA A 299 16.78 -7.24 -0.76
CA ALA A 299 17.28 -5.88 -0.58
C ALA A 299 18.12 -5.75 0.70
N ARG A 300 17.66 -6.33 1.81
CA ARG A 300 18.42 -6.37 3.09
C ARG A 300 19.73 -7.14 2.97
N ALA A 301 19.74 -8.26 2.25
CA ALA A 301 20.96 -9.02 2.00
C ALA A 301 21.99 -8.20 1.19
N ARG A 302 21.53 -7.52 0.12
CA ARG A 302 22.41 -6.63 -0.68
C ARG A 302 22.95 -5.47 0.16
N TYR A 303 22.13 -4.85 0.98
CA TYR A 303 22.52 -3.74 1.86
C TYR A 303 23.62 -4.16 2.85
N ARG A 304 23.47 -5.32 3.51
CA ARG A 304 24.50 -5.88 4.40
C ARG A 304 25.79 -6.23 3.66
N ALA A 305 25.69 -6.80 2.45
CA ALA A 305 26.86 -7.14 1.65
C ALA A 305 27.66 -5.91 1.18
N ALA A 306 26.99 -4.75 1.08
CA ALA A 306 27.64 -3.48 0.78
C ALA A 306 28.33 -2.82 2.01
N GLY A 307 28.41 -3.51 3.15
CA GLY A 307 29.08 -3.03 4.36
C GLY A 307 28.33 -1.89 5.09
N ARG A 308 27.05 -1.80 4.89
CA ARG A 308 26.18 -0.75 5.47
C ARG A 308 25.12 -1.33 6.42
#